data_6926d5a176419a1fd34fa04bd6b1ada2
#
_entry.id   6926d5a176419a1fd34fa04bd6b1ada2
#
_cell.length_a   1.000
_cell.length_b   1.000
_cell.length_c   1.000
_cell.angle_alpha   90.00
_cell.angle_beta   90.00
_cell.angle_gamma   90.00
#
_symmetry.space_group_name_H-M   'P 1'
#
loop_
_entity.id
_entity.type
_entity.pdbx_description
1 polymer ?
#
loop_
_entity_poly.entity_id
_entity_poly.type
_entity_poly.pdbx_seq_one_letter_code
_entity_poly.pdbx_strand_id
1 'polypeptide(L)'
;MKVDRKRMNLERRKTSLASILMSSIVSGRQVIQEEETLTVRVKPGWKKGTKITFEGMGNERPGTCTADIILVIAEKRHSLFRREGEGLEIGVEVPLVKALTGCQISIPLLGGEETSLMIDDIIHPGYERIIEGQGMPSTKEQGGRGNLRVVFLVEFPTQLTDEQRSDIRTIFEDSS
;
A
#
# COMPACT_ATOMS: atom_id res chain seq x y z
N MET A 1 26.08 1.24 22.90
CA MET A 1 24.60 1.37 22.82
C MET A 1 24.07 0.32 21.85
N LYS A 2 23.47 -0.77 22.33
CA LYS A 2 22.87 -1.80 21.46
C LYS A 2 21.39 -1.46 21.26
N VAL A 3 21.03 -1.12 20.03
CA VAL A 3 19.65 -0.83 19.64
C VAL A 3 18.99 -2.15 19.22
N ASP A 4 18.00 -2.60 19.96
CA ASP A 4 17.17 -3.74 19.55
C ASP A 4 16.15 -3.29 18.52
N ARG A 5 16.33 -3.72 17.26
CA ARG A 5 15.41 -3.44 16.16
C ARG A 5 14.42 -4.59 16.00
N LYS A 6 13.22 -4.45 16.53
CA LYS A 6 12.11 -5.38 16.24
C LYS A 6 11.29 -4.91 15.05
N ARG A 7 11.08 -5.80 14.07
CA ARG A 7 10.25 -5.55 12.89
C ARG A 7 8.85 -6.07 13.15
N MET A 8 7.86 -5.18 13.13
CA MET A 8 6.47 -5.51 13.36
C MET A 8 5.69 -5.49 12.04
N ASN A 9 4.95 -6.56 11.76
CA ASN A 9 4.02 -6.65 10.64
C ASN A 9 2.65 -6.16 11.12
N LEU A 10 2.20 -5.02 10.60
CA LEU A 10 0.89 -4.46 10.97
C LEU A 10 -0.20 -4.99 10.03
N GLU A 11 -1.12 -5.75 10.58
CA GLU A 11 -2.40 -6.03 9.94
C GLU A 11 -3.40 -4.90 10.20
N ARG A 12 -4.38 -4.74 9.30
CA ARG A 12 -5.40 -3.70 9.12
C ARG A 12 -6.13 -3.13 10.37
N ARG A 13 -5.59 -3.18 11.58
CA ARG A 13 -6.24 -2.63 12.78
C ARG A 13 -5.69 -1.24 13.09
N LYS A 14 -6.57 -0.31 13.42
CA LYS A 14 -6.26 1.08 13.81
C LYS A 14 -5.34 1.17 15.04
N THR A 15 -5.17 0.07 15.77
CA THR A 15 -4.31 -0.04 16.95
C THR A 15 -3.58 -1.37 16.87
N SER A 16 -2.25 -1.34 16.95
CA SER A 16 -1.44 -2.55 17.02
C SER A 16 -0.86 -2.70 18.41
N LEU A 17 -1.05 -3.88 19.00
CA LEU A 17 -0.46 -4.28 20.28
C LEU A 17 0.83 -5.03 19.97
N ALA A 18 1.95 -4.59 20.52
CA ALA A 18 3.20 -5.32 20.50
C ALA A 18 3.53 -5.78 21.92
N SER A 19 3.55 -7.09 22.14
CA SER A 19 4.09 -7.66 23.38
C SER A 19 5.60 -7.76 23.26
N ILE A 20 6.31 -7.20 24.21
CA ILE A 20 7.77 -7.21 24.27
C ILE A 20 8.20 -7.86 25.56
N LEU A 21 8.98 -8.93 25.47
CA LEU A 21 9.64 -9.53 26.60
C LEU A 21 10.79 -8.62 27.05
N MET A 22 10.70 -8.10 28.26
CA MET A 22 11.73 -7.27 28.89
C MET A 22 12.40 -8.03 30.01
N SER A 23 13.68 -7.82 30.20
CA SER A 23 14.42 -8.34 31.35
C SER A 23 14.61 -7.20 32.32
N SER A 24 13.92 -7.25 33.44
CA SER A 24 14.13 -6.32 34.57
C SER A 24 15.00 -6.97 35.63
N ILE A 25 15.84 -6.18 36.27
CA ILE A 25 16.67 -6.64 37.38
C ILE A 25 16.09 -6.09 38.67
N VAL A 26 15.58 -6.99 39.49
CA VAL A 26 15.23 -6.69 40.86
C VAL A 26 16.43 -6.94 41.77
N SER A 27 16.67 -6.03 42.70
CA SER A 27 17.77 -6.00 43.67
C SER A 27 18.27 -7.38 44.10
N GLY A 28 19.50 -7.72 43.70
CA GLY A 28 20.23 -8.91 44.13
C GLY A 28 20.17 -10.09 43.16
N ARG A 29 21.09 -10.21 42.28
CA ARG A 29 21.52 -11.40 41.48
C ARG A 29 20.49 -12.24 40.69
N GLN A 30 19.20 -11.93 40.73
CA GLN A 30 18.19 -12.62 39.90
C GLN A 30 17.68 -11.70 38.79
N VAL A 31 17.76 -12.16 37.56
CA VAL A 31 17.15 -11.53 36.39
C VAL A 31 15.75 -12.07 36.26
N ILE A 32 14.75 -11.23 36.42
CA ILE A 32 13.35 -11.59 36.18
C ILE A 32 12.99 -11.11 34.78
N GLN A 33 12.36 -11.98 34.00
CA GLN A 33 11.77 -11.62 32.71
C GLN A 33 10.32 -11.21 32.92
N GLU A 34 10.01 -9.96 32.65
CA GLU A 34 8.64 -9.45 32.63
C GLU A 34 8.22 -9.16 31.19
N GLU A 35 6.95 -9.46 30.88
CA GLU A 35 6.36 -9.15 29.60
C GLU A 35 5.58 -7.84 29.70
N GLU A 36 6.00 -6.82 28.99
CA GLU A 36 5.31 -5.55 28.91
C GLU A 36 4.69 -5.35 27.54
N THR A 37 3.43 -4.88 27.52
CA THR A 37 2.68 -4.66 26.28
C THR A 37 2.73 -3.20 25.88
N LEU A 38 3.41 -2.90 24.77
CA LEU A 38 3.45 -1.57 24.18
C LEU A 38 2.32 -1.37 23.18
N THR A 39 1.51 -0.35 23.38
CA THR A 39 0.42 0.00 22.47
C THR A 39 0.85 1.08 21.49
N VAL A 40 0.81 0.78 20.20
CA VAL A 40 1.12 1.72 19.12
C VAL A 40 -0.15 2.07 18.37
N ARG A 41 -0.51 3.35 18.35
CA ARG A 41 -1.59 3.87 17.51
C ARG A 41 -1.01 4.29 16.19
N VAL A 42 -1.24 3.48 15.15
CA VAL A 42 -0.81 3.78 13.77
C VAL A 42 -1.68 4.89 13.20
N LYS A 43 -1.04 6.00 12.83
CA LYS A 43 -1.74 7.11 12.19
C LYS A 43 -1.89 6.85 10.68
N PRO A 44 -3.05 7.22 10.08
CA PRO A 44 -3.20 7.17 8.63
C PRO A 44 -2.07 7.94 7.92
N GLY A 45 -1.60 7.41 6.79
CA GLY A 45 -0.55 8.06 6.01
C GLY A 45 0.89 7.75 6.43
N TRP A 46 1.15 7.13 7.58
CA TRP A 46 2.51 6.74 7.94
C TRP A 46 3.17 5.93 6.82
N LYS A 47 4.47 6.20 6.61
CA LYS A 47 5.26 5.60 5.54
C LYS A 47 6.20 4.53 6.08
N LYS A 48 6.65 3.65 5.21
CA LYS A 48 7.75 2.71 5.49
C LYS A 48 8.95 3.47 6.05
N GLY A 49 9.53 2.96 7.15
CA GLY A 49 10.68 3.57 7.81
C GLY A 49 10.33 4.60 8.88
N THR A 50 9.03 4.93 9.09
CA THR A 50 8.62 5.75 10.25
C THR A 50 9.09 5.07 11.54
N LYS A 51 9.80 5.83 12.38
CA LYS A 51 10.35 5.35 13.66
C LYS A 51 9.52 5.87 14.81
N ILE A 52 9.27 5.00 15.79
CA ILE A 52 8.61 5.33 17.05
C ILE A 52 9.56 4.89 18.14
N THR A 53 10.03 5.83 18.95
CA THR A 53 10.96 5.56 20.04
C THR A 53 10.21 5.53 21.37
N PHE A 54 10.44 4.49 22.15
CA PHE A 54 10.03 4.36 23.52
C PHE A 54 11.29 4.46 24.38
N GLU A 55 11.51 5.63 24.95
CA GLU A 55 12.69 5.93 25.73
C GLU A 55 12.67 5.15 27.05
N GLY A 56 13.80 4.52 27.39
CA GLY A 56 13.97 3.81 28.64
C GLY A 56 13.08 2.57 28.81
N MET A 57 12.46 2.06 27.74
CA MET A 57 11.59 0.87 27.80
C MET A 57 12.26 -0.38 27.23
N GLY A 58 13.56 -0.42 27.18
CA GLY A 58 14.32 -1.59 26.76
C GLY A 58 14.84 -2.40 27.96
N ASN A 59 15.75 -3.33 27.69
CA ASN A 59 16.32 -4.18 28.72
C ASN A 59 17.12 -3.39 29.75
N GLU A 60 16.86 -3.61 31.02
CA GLU A 60 17.66 -3.13 32.15
C GLU A 60 18.84 -4.08 32.43
N ARG A 61 20.00 -3.52 32.75
CA ARG A 61 21.17 -4.24 33.23
C ARG A 61 21.75 -3.52 34.45
N PRO A 62 22.34 -4.26 35.43
CA PRO A 62 22.95 -3.65 36.59
C PRO A 62 23.99 -2.60 36.18
N GLY A 63 23.87 -1.38 36.74
CA GLY A 63 24.83 -0.30 36.51
C GLY A 63 24.82 0.35 35.14
N THR A 64 23.79 0.10 34.33
CA THR A 64 23.61 0.76 33.01
C THR A 64 22.23 1.40 32.91
N CYS A 65 22.16 2.51 32.15
CA CYS A 65 20.86 3.10 31.80
C CYS A 65 20.03 2.12 30.95
N THR A 66 18.72 2.13 31.16
CA THR A 66 17.77 1.35 30.37
C THR A 66 17.87 1.72 28.90
N ALA A 67 17.84 0.73 28.02
CA ALA A 67 17.91 0.95 26.59
C ALA A 67 16.57 1.46 26.03
N ASP A 68 16.61 2.10 24.87
CA ASP A 68 15.42 2.51 24.14
C ASP A 68 14.90 1.39 23.22
N ILE A 69 13.59 1.34 23.02
CA ILE A 69 12.97 0.50 22.00
C ILE A 69 12.61 1.36 20.81
N ILE A 70 13.10 1.00 19.62
CA ILE A 70 12.77 1.68 18.37
C ILE A 70 11.95 0.73 17.50
N LEU A 71 10.66 1.07 17.30
CA LEU A 71 9.79 0.42 16.36
C LEU A 71 9.90 1.10 14.99
N VAL A 72 10.06 0.31 13.93
CA VAL A 72 10.15 0.79 12.56
C VAL A 72 8.97 0.25 11.77
N ILE A 73 8.17 1.14 11.19
CA ILE A 73 7.03 0.75 10.36
C ILE A 73 7.53 0.06 9.09
N ALA A 74 7.01 -1.14 8.84
CA ALA A 74 7.19 -1.87 7.59
C ALA A 74 5.89 -1.86 6.80
N GLU A 75 5.98 -1.67 5.49
CA GLU A 75 4.84 -1.68 4.59
C GLU A 75 4.60 -3.09 4.06
N LYS A 76 3.35 -3.56 4.16
CA LYS A 76 2.91 -4.84 3.61
C LYS A 76 2.40 -4.60 2.18
N ARG A 77 2.72 -5.48 1.25
CA ARG A 77 2.16 -5.44 -0.11
C ARG A 77 0.64 -5.57 -0.06
N HIS A 78 -0.05 -4.72 -0.81
CA HIS A 78 -1.47 -4.83 -1.05
C HIS A 78 -1.71 -5.70 -2.30
N SER A 79 -2.83 -6.42 -2.36
CA SER A 79 -3.16 -7.28 -3.50
C SER A 79 -3.46 -6.50 -4.78
N LEU A 80 -4.06 -5.32 -4.65
CA LEU A 80 -4.49 -4.49 -5.78
C LEU A 80 -3.66 -3.24 -5.97
N PHE A 81 -3.24 -2.59 -4.86
CA PHE A 81 -2.63 -1.27 -4.90
C PHE A 81 -1.12 -1.32 -4.68
N ARG A 82 -0.41 -0.57 -5.51
CA ARG A 82 0.98 -0.21 -5.30
C ARG A 82 1.05 1.22 -4.75
N ARG A 83 1.78 1.41 -3.68
CA ARG A 83 1.93 2.73 -3.06
C ARG A 83 3.18 3.43 -3.57
N GLU A 84 3.01 4.70 -3.98
CA GLU A 84 4.09 5.61 -4.35
C GLU A 84 3.96 6.92 -3.54
N GLY A 85 4.68 6.99 -2.42
CA GLY A 85 4.58 8.14 -1.52
C GLY A 85 3.19 8.31 -0.89
N GLU A 86 2.44 9.32 -1.30
CA GLU A 86 1.04 9.55 -0.94
C GLU A 86 0.08 9.08 -2.04
N GLY A 87 0.59 8.82 -3.25
CA GLY A 87 -0.17 8.24 -4.35
C GLY A 87 -0.36 6.75 -4.21
N LEU A 88 -1.38 6.26 -4.91
CA LEU A 88 -1.64 4.84 -5.15
C LEU A 88 -1.66 4.57 -6.65
N GLU A 89 -1.28 3.38 -7.04
CA GLU A 89 -1.39 2.86 -8.40
C GLU A 89 -2.18 1.57 -8.38
N ILE A 90 -3.04 1.40 -9.38
CA ILE A 90 -3.77 0.15 -9.65
C ILE A 90 -3.68 -0.18 -11.14
N GLY A 91 -3.40 -1.45 -11.48
CA GLY A 91 -3.52 -1.97 -12.83
C GLY A 91 -4.92 -2.53 -13.07
N VAL A 92 -5.52 -2.17 -14.20
CA VAL A 92 -6.84 -2.63 -14.62
C VAL A 92 -6.74 -3.26 -16.00
N GLU A 93 -7.12 -4.51 -16.10
CA GLU A 93 -7.15 -5.25 -17.36
C GLU A 93 -8.40 -4.89 -18.16
N VAL A 94 -8.22 -4.60 -19.45
CA VAL A 94 -9.30 -4.19 -20.34
C VAL A 94 -9.20 -4.98 -21.64
N PRO A 95 -10.24 -5.72 -22.06
CA PRO A 95 -10.26 -6.39 -23.35
C PRO A 95 -10.06 -5.42 -24.50
N LEU A 96 -9.31 -5.82 -25.54
CA LEU A 96 -8.99 -4.97 -26.71
C LEU A 96 -10.22 -4.31 -27.33
N VAL A 97 -11.32 -5.04 -27.45
CA VAL A 97 -12.57 -4.49 -28.00
C VAL A 97 -13.06 -3.30 -27.20
N LYS A 98 -13.07 -3.41 -25.88
CA LYS A 98 -13.48 -2.31 -24.99
C LYS A 98 -12.47 -1.15 -25.01
N ALA A 99 -11.19 -1.46 -25.20
CA ALA A 99 -10.14 -0.45 -25.31
C ALA A 99 -10.29 0.40 -26.58
N LEU A 100 -10.86 -0.18 -27.66
CA LEU A 100 -11.07 0.52 -28.93
C LEU A 100 -12.43 1.22 -29.01
N THR A 101 -13.46 0.67 -28.38
CA THR A 101 -14.85 1.16 -28.51
C THR A 101 -15.34 2.01 -27.35
N GLY A 102 -14.50 2.24 -26.37
CA GLY A 102 -14.89 2.87 -25.11
C GLY A 102 -15.52 1.88 -24.11
N CYS A 103 -15.48 2.22 -22.85
CA CYS A 103 -16.03 1.37 -21.79
C CYS A 103 -16.30 2.13 -20.50
N GLN A 104 -17.17 1.54 -19.70
CA GLN A 104 -17.36 1.91 -18.29
C GLN A 104 -16.70 0.86 -17.41
N ILE A 105 -15.83 1.28 -16.49
CA ILE A 105 -15.07 0.40 -15.62
C ILE A 105 -15.30 0.79 -14.18
N SER A 106 -15.55 -0.20 -13.32
CA SER A 106 -15.58 -0.01 -11.86
C SER A 106 -14.17 -0.13 -11.30
N ILE A 107 -13.72 0.90 -10.62
CA ILE A 107 -12.40 0.98 -9.99
C ILE A 107 -12.56 0.86 -8.48
N PRO A 108 -12.00 -0.19 -7.85
CA PRO A 108 -12.04 -0.31 -6.40
C PRO A 108 -11.18 0.78 -5.75
N LEU A 109 -11.66 1.34 -4.65
CA LEU A 109 -10.97 2.33 -3.85
C LEU A 109 -10.39 1.71 -2.58
N LEU A 110 -9.40 2.37 -1.98
CA LEU A 110 -8.73 1.87 -0.77
C LEU A 110 -9.68 1.65 0.42
N GLY A 111 -10.77 2.38 0.47
CA GLY A 111 -11.82 2.27 1.49
C GLY A 111 -12.71 1.03 1.36
N GLY A 112 -12.67 0.34 0.24
CA GLY A 112 -13.57 -0.76 -0.12
C GLY A 112 -14.81 -0.29 -0.90
N GLU A 113 -14.92 1.00 -1.19
CA GLU A 113 -15.88 1.57 -2.09
C GLU A 113 -15.41 1.40 -3.54
N GLU A 114 -16.31 1.56 -4.50
CA GLU A 114 -15.99 1.53 -5.92
C GLU A 114 -16.42 2.85 -6.56
N THR A 115 -15.65 3.30 -7.55
CA THR A 115 -16.00 4.43 -8.40
C THR A 115 -16.09 3.98 -9.84
N SER A 116 -17.05 4.54 -10.58
CA SER A 116 -17.21 4.23 -12.00
C SER A 116 -16.47 5.26 -12.85
N LEU A 117 -15.66 4.77 -13.76
CA LEU A 117 -14.91 5.58 -14.71
C LEU A 117 -15.43 5.28 -16.13
N MET A 118 -15.93 6.31 -16.80
CA MET A 118 -16.30 6.26 -18.21
C MET A 118 -15.10 6.68 -19.04
N ILE A 119 -14.75 5.90 -20.06
CA ILE A 119 -13.66 6.17 -20.98
C ILE A 119 -14.21 6.06 -22.40
N ASP A 120 -14.28 7.19 -23.06
CA ASP A 120 -14.71 7.29 -24.47
C ASP A 120 -13.52 7.36 -25.43
N ASP A 121 -12.33 7.65 -24.89
CA ASP A 121 -11.08 7.67 -25.66
C ASP A 121 -10.58 6.24 -25.92
N ILE A 122 -9.76 6.08 -26.99
CA ILE A 122 -9.05 4.82 -27.25
C ILE A 122 -8.00 4.61 -26.16
N ILE A 123 -8.07 3.46 -25.49
CA ILE A 123 -7.07 3.04 -24.51
C ILE A 123 -5.88 2.42 -25.26
N HIS A 124 -4.83 3.21 -25.46
CA HIS A 124 -3.58 2.76 -26.06
C HIS A 124 -2.60 2.22 -24.99
N PRO A 125 -1.54 1.50 -25.36
CA PRO A 125 -0.50 1.08 -24.43
C PRO A 125 0.11 2.28 -23.70
N GLY A 126 0.12 2.20 -22.34
CA GLY A 126 0.56 3.30 -21.48
C GLY A 126 -0.50 4.36 -21.16
N TYR A 127 -1.75 4.13 -21.59
CA TYR A 127 -2.85 4.99 -21.20
C TYR A 127 -3.10 4.90 -19.69
N GLU A 128 -3.25 6.05 -19.04
CA GLU A 128 -3.51 6.13 -17.60
C GLU A 128 -4.51 7.24 -17.27
N ARG A 129 -5.19 7.08 -16.16
CA ARG A 129 -6.10 8.11 -15.60
C ARG A 129 -5.76 8.36 -14.14
N ILE A 130 -5.87 9.61 -13.74
CA ILE A 130 -5.67 10.04 -12.35
C ILE A 130 -7.03 10.36 -11.73
N ILE A 131 -7.30 9.71 -10.59
CA ILE A 131 -8.46 10.00 -9.77
C ILE A 131 -7.96 10.76 -8.54
N GLU A 132 -8.30 12.05 -8.48
CA GLU A 132 -7.83 12.93 -7.42
C GLU A 132 -8.39 12.54 -6.05
N GLY A 133 -7.57 12.73 -5.00
CA GLY A 133 -7.98 12.50 -3.62
C GLY A 133 -8.28 11.03 -3.25
N GLN A 134 -7.99 10.07 -4.12
CA GLN A 134 -8.23 8.64 -3.87
C GLN A 134 -6.96 7.85 -3.52
N GLY A 135 -5.87 8.57 -3.23
CA GLY A 135 -4.62 8.01 -2.73
C GLY A 135 -4.60 7.82 -1.22
N MET A 136 -3.38 7.71 -0.68
CA MET A 136 -3.15 7.60 0.77
C MET A 136 -3.41 8.93 1.47
N PRO A 137 -3.88 8.89 2.73
CA PRO A 137 -3.97 10.09 3.54
C PRO A 137 -2.60 10.77 3.68
N SER A 138 -2.57 12.10 3.57
CA SER A 138 -1.37 12.90 3.80
C SER A 138 -1.08 12.98 5.30
N THR A 139 0.21 12.93 5.64
CA THR A 139 0.67 13.21 7.01
C THR A 139 0.97 14.68 7.23
N LYS A 140 1.05 15.47 6.15
CA LYS A 140 1.40 16.89 6.19
C LYS A 140 0.17 17.79 6.25
N GLU A 141 -0.87 17.40 5.52
CA GLU A 141 -2.11 18.18 5.42
C GLU A 141 -3.26 17.43 6.08
N GLN A 142 -3.91 18.06 7.02
CA GLN A 142 -5.04 17.49 7.73
C GLN A 142 -6.23 17.35 6.76
N GLY A 143 -6.62 16.10 6.49
CA GLY A 143 -7.70 15.77 5.53
C GLY A 143 -7.24 15.65 4.07
N GLY A 144 -6.01 16.00 3.73
CA GLY A 144 -5.46 15.80 2.39
C GLY A 144 -5.23 14.32 2.06
N ARG A 145 -5.37 13.97 0.80
CA ARG A 145 -5.05 12.64 0.26
C ARG A 145 -4.30 12.80 -1.05
N GLY A 146 -3.42 11.85 -1.33
CA GLY A 146 -2.80 11.73 -2.64
C GLY A 146 -3.81 11.26 -3.71
N ASN A 147 -3.33 11.03 -4.92
CA ASN A 147 -4.13 10.61 -6.05
C ASN A 147 -4.02 9.10 -6.27
N LEU A 148 -5.02 8.53 -6.93
CA LEU A 148 -4.98 7.17 -7.44
C LEU A 148 -4.69 7.21 -8.94
N ARG A 149 -3.59 6.60 -9.37
CA ARG A 149 -3.23 6.38 -10.77
C ARG A 149 -3.76 5.03 -11.21
N VAL A 150 -4.63 5.04 -12.22
CA VAL A 150 -5.19 3.86 -12.86
C VAL A 150 -4.41 3.63 -14.15
N VAL A 151 -3.71 2.51 -14.23
CA VAL A 151 -2.93 2.09 -15.41
C VAL A 151 -3.72 0.99 -16.12
N PHE A 152 -4.01 1.20 -17.40
CA PHE A 152 -4.79 0.25 -18.19
C PHE A 152 -3.87 -0.75 -18.90
N LEU A 153 -4.19 -2.02 -18.74
CA LEU A 153 -3.50 -3.14 -19.36
C LEU A 153 -4.44 -3.75 -20.39
N VAL A 154 -4.16 -3.51 -21.69
CA VAL A 154 -5.00 -4.02 -22.78
C VAL A 154 -4.73 -5.50 -22.97
N GLU A 155 -5.77 -6.31 -22.84
CA GLU A 155 -5.73 -7.74 -23.13
C GLU A 155 -6.03 -8.00 -24.59
N PHE A 156 -5.05 -8.54 -25.31
CA PHE A 156 -5.18 -8.95 -26.68
C PHE A 156 -5.73 -10.39 -26.76
N PRO A 157 -6.59 -10.69 -27.76
CA PRO A 157 -7.00 -12.06 -28.01
C PRO A 157 -5.80 -12.92 -28.43
N THR A 158 -5.74 -14.14 -27.90
CA THR A 158 -4.64 -15.07 -28.23
C THR A 158 -4.81 -15.71 -29.61
N GLN A 159 -6.04 -15.78 -30.10
CA GLN A 159 -6.38 -16.37 -31.41
C GLN A 159 -7.49 -15.57 -32.08
N LEU A 160 -7.45 -15.54 -33.42
CA LEU A 160 -8.49 -14.96 -34.28
C LEU A 160 -8.75 -15.94 -35.41
N THR A 161 -10.02 -16.05 -35.83
CA THR A 161 -10.40 -16.77 -37.08
C THR A 161 -9.95 -15.98 -38.31
N ASP A 162 -9.89 -16.64 -39.47
CA ASP A 162 -9.51 -15.98 -40.71
C ASP A 162 -10.51 -14.88 -41.13
N GLU A 163 -11.80 -15.11 -40.86
CA GLU A 163 -12.88 -14.14 -41.05
C GLU A 163 -12.65 -12.90 -40.17
N GLN A 164 -12.44 -13.08 -38.87
CA GLN A 164 -12.13 -11.97 -37.97
C GLN A 164 -10.89 -11.17 -38.36
N ARG A 165 -9.84 -11.84 -38.88
CA ARG A 165 -8.63 -11.17 -39.39
C ARG A 165 -8.94 -10.31 -40.63
N SER A 166 -9.81 -10.81 -41.54
CA SER A 166 -10.23 -10.08 -42.71
C SER A 166 -11.03 -8.84 -42.32
N ASP A 167 -12.01 -8.99 -41.43
CA ASP A 167 -12.85 -7.89 -40.96
C ASP A 167 -12.03 -6.78 -40.31
N ILE A 168 -11.11 -7.15 -39.42
CA ILE A 168 -10.21 -6.19 -38.74
C ILE A 168 -9.36 -5.41 -39.78
N ARG A 169 -8.83 -6.07 -40.82
CA ARG A 169 -8.10 -5.39 -41.88
C ARG A 169 -8.95 -4.37 -42.60
N THR A 170 -10.14 -4.77 -43.03
CA THR A 170 -11.08 -3.87 -43.74
C THR A 170 -11.38 -2.64 -42.90
N ILE A 171 -11.69 -2.80 -41.61
CA ILE A 171 -12.01 -1.68 -40.71
C ILE A 171 -10.85 -0.69 -40.58
N PHE A 172 -9.60 -1.15 -40.48
CA PHE A 172 -8.45 -0.27 -40.24
C PHE A 172 -7.81 0.24 -41.58
N GLU A 173 -7.91 -0.49 -42.68
CA GLU A 173 -7.40 -0.04 -43.97
C GLU A 173 -8.30 1.02 -44.61
N ASP A 174 -9.62 0.93 -44.43
CA ASP A 174 -10.59 1.93 -44.91
C ASP A 174 -10.53 3.26 -44.12
N SER A 175 -9.83 3.30 -42.97
CA SER A 175 -9.70 4.48 -42.09
C SER A 175 -8.43 5.30 -42.34
N SER A 176 -7.62 4.95 -43.37
CA SER A 176 -6.31 5.59 -43.65
C SER A 176 -6.40 6.61 -44.79
#